data_cf41cede60976297eff558d38b2e32c0
#
_entry.id   cf41cede60976297eff558d38b2e32c0
#
_cell.length_a   1.000
_cell.length_b   1.000
_cell.length_c   1.000
_cell.angle_alpha   90.00
_cell.angle_beta   90.00
_cell.angle_gamma   90.00
#
_symmetry.space_group_name_H-M   'P 1'
#
loop_
_entity.id
_entity.type
_entity.pdbx_description
1 polymer ?
#
loop_
_entity_poly.entity_id
_entity_poly.type
_entity_poly.pdbx_seq_one_letter_code
_entity_poly.pdbx_strand_id
1 'polypeptide(L)'
;MNARYNAADIEVLSGLDPVKRRPGMYTDTSRPNHLAQEVVDNSVDEALAGHARRIDVILYKDGSCEVADDGRGMPVDIHPEEKIPGVELILTRLHAGGKFSNRNYTFSGGLHGVGVSVVNALSHRVDVFIKRDGNEYRMTFHDGDAASPLEVVGTVGKRNTGTRLRFWVDPKYFDTPKYNVRALRHLLRAKAVLCPGLTVTLFDEASGERDEWHYEDGLRDYLLGELAGRELLPPALFCGNLGKDTEVVDWALAWVPEGELVQESYVNLIPTAQHGTHANGLRTGLTEALREFCDFRNLLPRGVKLAPEDVWDRVAFVLSLKMTDPQFSGQTKERLSSRQAAGFVENAVHDAFSLWLNQNVEV
;
A
#
# COMPACT_ATOMS: atom_id res chain seq x y z
N MET A 1 -38.54 34.57 -10.49
CA MET A 1 -37.33 35.29 -10.95
C MET A 1 -36.33 34.24 -11.38
N ASN A 2 -36.06 34.12 -12.69
CA ASN A 2 -35.00 33.23 -13.16
C ASN A 2 -33.65 33.87 -12.81
N ALA A 3 -32.97 33.39 -11.77
CA ALA A 3 -31.61 33.75 -11.50
C ALA A 3 -30.76 33.29 -12.71
N ARG A 4 -30.18 34.24 -13.45
CA ARG A 4 -29.28 33.90 -14.55
C ARG A 4 -28.00 33.37 -13.94
N TYR A 5 -27.68 32.08 -14.22
CA TYR A 5 -26.39 31.49 -13.89
C TYR A 5 -25.29 32.27 -14.64
N ASN A 6 -24.30 32.77 -13.91
CA ASN A 6 -23.19 33.53 -14.46
C ASN A 6 -21.87 33.19 -13.76
N ALA A 7 -20.77 33.78 -14.19
CA ALA A 7 -19.44 33.49 -13.65
C ALA A 7 -19.30 33.77 -12.13
N ALA A 8 -20.10 34.67 -11.57
CA ALA A 8 -20.08 34.96 -10.13
C ALA A 8 -20.72 33.83 -9.28
N ASP A 9 -21.50 32.96 -9.93
CA ASP A 9 -22.11 31.79 -9.27
C ASP A 9 -21.14 30.56 -9.21
N ILE A 10 -19.95 30.71 -9.84
CA ILE A 10 -18.90 29.66 -9.84
C ILE A 10 -18.07 29.87 -8.59
N GLU A 11 -18.15 28.91 -7.67
CA GLU A 11 -17.33 28.86 -6.47
C GLU A 11 -15.99 28.14 -6.76
N VAL A 12 -14.88 28.78 -6.39
CA VAL A 12 -13.53 28.20 -6.49
C VAL A 12 -13.07 27.77 -5.10
N LEU A 13 -12.86 26.47 -4.91
CA LEU A 13 -12.37 25.93 -3.67
C LEU A 13 -10.84 25.98 -3.62
N SER A 14 -10.28 26.27 -2.45
CA SER A 14 -8.85 26.37 -2.22
C SER A 14 -8.40 25.48 -1.04
N GLY A 15 -7.10 25.23 -0.96
CA GLY A 15 -6.49 24.46 0.14
C GLY A 15 -7.11 23.08 0.29
N LEU A 16 -7.61 22.76 1.48
CA LEU A 16 -8.23 21.47 1.81
C LEU A 16 -9.79 21.47 1.70
N ASP A 17 -10.39 22.57 1.30
CA ASP A 17 -11.86 22.69 1.16
C ASP A 17 -12.47 21.67 0.19
N PRO A 18 -11.83 21.32 -0.95
CA PRO A 18 -12.35 20.27 -1.83
C PRO A 18 -12.55 18.93 -1.12
N VAL A 19 -11.62 18.56 -0.23
CA VAL A 19 -11.69 17.32 0.55
C VAL A 19 -12.83 17.36 1.56
N LYS A 20 -12.96 18.46 2.28
CA LYS A 20 -14.01 18.65 3.29
C LYS A 20 -15.41 18.65 2.68
N ARG A 21 -15.54 19.20 1.47
CA ARG A 21 -16.83 19.25 0.76
C ARG A 21 -17.26 17.93 0.14
N ARG A 22 -16.29 17.15 -0.36
CA ARG A 22 -16.56 15.87 -1.03
C ARG A 22 -15.56 14.80 -0.58
N PRO A 23 -15.59 14.40 0.69
CA PRO A 23 -14.62 13.46 1.25
C PRO A 23 -14.62 12.10 0.52
N GLY A 24 -15.78 11.64 0.04
CA GLY A 24 -15.90 10.40 -0.71
C GLY A 24 -15.16 10.36 -2.06
N MET A 25 -14.70 11.50 -2.58
CA MET A 25 -13.80 11.54 -3.75
C MET A 25 -12.35 11.20 -3.39
N TYR A 26 -11.97 11.27 -2.12
CA TYR A 26 -10.59 11.15 -1.65
C TYR A 26 -10.37 9.95 -0.74
N THR A 27 -11.42 9.45 -0.09
CA THR A 27 -11.33 8.36 0.88
C THR A 27 -12.63 7.58 0.95
N ASP A 28 -12.56 6.37 1.51
CA ASP A 28 -13.74 5.63 1.94
C ASP A 28 -14.30 6.29 3.21
N THR A 29 -15.55 6.74 3.15
CA THR A 29 -16.23 7.43 4.24
C THR A 29 -17.04 6.50 5.15
N SER A 30 -17.04 5.20 4.89
CA SER A 30 -17.72 4.24 5.76
C SER A 30 -17.03 4.16 7.14
N ARG A 31 -15.69 4.14 7.15
CA ARG A 31 -14.82 4.06 8.32
C ARG A 31 -13.50 4.80 8.09
N PRO A 32 -12.79 5.20 9.16
CA PRO A 32 -11.51 5.91 9.02
C PRO A 32 -10.32 5.00 8.65
N ASN A 33 -10.54 3.72 8.38
CA ASN A 33 -9.47 2.77 8.05
C ASN A 33 -8.57 3.23 6.90
N HIS A 34 -9.16 3.82 5.85
CA HIS A 34 -8.39 4.31 4.72
C HIS A 34 -7.47 5.48 5.10
N LEU A 35 -7.87 6.34 6.04
CA LEU A 35 -6.98 7.40 6.57
C LEU A 35 -5.78 6.79 7.30
N ALA A 36 -6.00 5.77 8.14
CA ALA A 36 -4.91 5.05 8.79
C ALA A 36 -3.97 4.41 7.76
N GLN A 37 -4.54 3.81 6.70
CA GLN A 37 -3.76 3.25 5.59
C GLN A 37 -2.88 4.30 4.92
N GLU A 38 -3.39 5.50 4.63
CA GLU A 38 -2.61 6.57 3.99
C GLU A 38 -1.40 7.01 4.84
N VAL A 39 -1.56 7.08 6.16
CA VAL A 39 -0.44 7.38 7.06
C VAL A 39 0.56 6.23 7.12
N VAL A 40 0.08 4.98 7.20
CA VAL A 40 0.93 3.78 7.14
C VAL A 40 1.70 3.71 5.83
N ASP A 41 1.04 3.95 4.69
CA ASP A 41 1.67 3.91 3.37
C ASP A 41 2.77 4.96 3.22
N ASN A 42 2.64 6.11 3.89
CA ASN A 42 3.71 7.10 3.94
C ASN A 42 4.96 6.56 4.67
N SER A 43 4.78 5.82 5.75
CA SER A 43 5.87 5.15 6.46
C SER A 43 6.43 3.96 5.68
N VAL A 44 5.58 3.22 4.98
CA VAL A 44 5.99 2.11 4.09
C VAL A 44 6.85 2.61 2.94
N ASP A 45 6.56 3.79 2.39
CA ASP A 45 7.41 4.39 1.36
C ASP A 45 8.84 4.66 1.85
N GLU A 46 9.02 5.04 3.12
CA GLU A 46 10.34 5.13 3.75
C GLU A 46 11.02 3.75 3.86
N ALA A 47 10.26 2.69 4.13
CA ALA A 47 10.80 1.33 4.16
C ALA A 47 11.20 0.83 2.76
N LEU A 48 10.37 1.09 1.75
CA LEU A 48 10.67 0.76 0.34
C LEU A 48 11.90 1.51 -0.18
N ALA A 49 12.11 2.73 0.29
CA ALA A 49 13.31 3.52 -0.02
C ALA A 49 14.56 3.09 0.79
N GLY A 50 14.44 2.11 1.68
CA GLY A 50 15.54 1.56 2.49
C GLY A 50 15.88 2.38 3.74
N HIS A 51 15.04 3.33 4.14
CA HIS A 51 15.30 4.22 5.26
C HIS A 51 14.60 3.84 6.56
N ALA A 52 13.45 3.15 6.48
CA ALA A 52 12.73 2.66 7.66
C ALA A 52 12.82 1.13 7.78
N ARG A 53 12.88 0.65 9.02
CA ARG A 53 12.88 -0.79 9.37
C ARG A 53 11.79 -1.14 10.36
N ARG A 54 11.11 -0.14 10.91
CA ARG A 54 10.05 -0.34 11.90
C ARG A 54 8.91 0.66 11.69
N ILE A 55 7.68 0.13 11.81
CA ILE A 55 6.44 0.91 11.80
C ILE A 55 5.61 0.45 13.00
N ASP A 56 5.27 1.38 13.89
CA ASP A 56 4.44 1.12 15.05
C ASP A 56 3.09 1.86 14.91
N VAL A 57 1.99 1.13 15.07
CA VAL A 57 0.63 1.67 15.00
C VAL A 57 -0.07 1.50 16.34
N ILE A 58 -0.70 2.56 16.83
CA ILE A 58 -1.47 2.55 18.07
C ILE A 58 -2.87 3.08 17.80
N LEU A 59 -3.87 2.31 18.21
CA LEU A 59 -5.26 2.75 18.31
C LEU A 59 -5.54 3.10 19.77
N TYR A 60 -5.79 4.36 20.05
CA TYR A 60 -6.05 4.85 21.39
C TYR A 60 -7.54 4.74 21.78
N LYS A 61 -7.82 4.65 23.07
CA LYS A 61 -9.19 4.62 23.62
C LYS A 61 -10.01 5.86 23.26
N ASP A 62 -9.34 7.00 23.04
CA ASP A 62 -9.98 8.25 22.63
C ASP A 62 -10.40 8.29 21.15
N GLY A 63 -10.20 7.19 20.43
CA GLY A 63 -10.51 7.07 19.00
C GLY A 63 -9.45 7.58 18.07
N SER A 64 -8.32 8.11 18.57
CA SER A 64 -7.19 8.53 17.74
C SER A 64 -6.35 7.34 17.28
N CYS A 65 -5.66 7.54 16.15
CA CYS A 65 -4.67 6.62 15.62
C CYS A 65 -3.31 7.30 15.54
N GLU A 66 -2.27 6.58 15.92
CA GLU A 66 -0.88 7.03 15.80
C GLU A 66 -0.09 6.05 14.95
N VAL A 67 0.71 6.57 14.04
CA VAL A 67 1.67 5.82 13.25
C VAL A 67 3.04 6.43 13.43
N ALA A 68 4.01 5.61 13.79
CA ALA A 68 5.40 6.01 13.98
C ALA A 68 6.33 5.14 13.12
N ASP A 69 7.31 5.75 12.49
CA ASP A 69 8.38 5.07 11.76
C ASP A 69 9.76 5.58 12.18
N ASP A 70 10.78 4.83 11.84
CA ASP A 70 12.19 5.15 12.02
C ASP A 70 12.89 5.58 10.72
N GLY A 71 12.12 6.12 9.77
CA GLY A 71 12.62 6.66 8.50
C GLY A 71 13.43 7.95 8.68
N ARG A 72 13.60 8.69 7.60
CA ARG A 72 14.39 9.96 7.60
C ARG A 72 13.73 11.10 8.38
N GLY A 73 12.43 11.01 8.64
CA GLY A 73 11.61 12.10 9.15
C GLY A 73 11.12 13.03 8.03
N MET A 74 9.91 13.56 8.15
CA MET A 74 9.39 14.55 7.21
C MET A 74 10.30 15.77 7.14
N PRO A 75 10.41 16.45 5.98
CA PRO A 75 11.23 17.64 5.82
C PRO A 75 10.75 18.77 6.76
N VAL A 76 11.71 19.41 7.44
CA VAL A 76 11.46 20.48 8.42
C VAL A 76 11.99 21.83 7.94
N ASP A 77 12.79 21.84 6.89
CA ASP A 77 13.33 23.04 6.26
C ASP A 77 12.24 23.84 5.53
N ILE A 78 12.50 25.12 5.36
CA ILE A 78 11.57 26.03 4.69
C ILE A 78 11.62 25.82 3.17
N HIS A 79 10.46 25.56 2.57
CA HIS A 79 10.35 25.43 1.13
C HIS A 79 10.71 26.76 0.45
N PRO A 80 11.60 26.74 -0.58
CA PRO A 80 12.15 27.98 -1.14
C PRO A 80 11.09 28.89 -1.79
N GLU A 81 10.05 28.33 -2.38
CA GLU A 81 8.97 29.08 -3.04
C GLU A 81 7.79 29.36 -2.10
N GLU A 82 7.30 28.33 -1.40
CA GLU A 82 6.11 28.42 -0.55
C GLU A 82 6.35 29.11 0.79
N LYS A 83 7.61 29.25 1.21
CA LYS A 83 8.03 29.95 2.45
C LYS A 83 7.48 29.37 3.76
N ILE A 84 7.08 28.12 3.76
CA ILE A 84 6.61 27.36 4.93
C ILE A 84 7.43 26.07 5.10
N PRO A 85 7.46 25.46 6.29
CA PRO A 85 8.15 24.19 6.50
C PRO A 85 7.61 23.07 5.61
N GLY A 86 8.47 22.16 5.17
CA GLY A 86 8.06 21.04 4.31
C GLY A 86 6.92 20.21 4.90
N VAL A 87 6.94 19.93 6.20
CA VAL A 87 5.86 19.21 6.90
C VAL A 87 4.53 19.94 6.83
N GLU A 88 4.52 21.26 6.97
CA GLU A 88 3.31 22.06 6.84
C GLU A 88 2.76 22.01 5.41
N LEU A 89 3.65 22.13 4.43
CA LEU A 89 3.29 22.03 3.02
C LEU A 89 2.62 20.67 2.69
N ILE A 90 3.22 19.56 3.15
CA ILE A 90 2.70 18.20 2.94
C ILE A 90 1.30 18.02 3.56
N LEU A 91 1.06 18.61 4.72
CA LEU A 91 -0.19 18.43 5.47
C LEU A 91 -1.31 19.41 5.07
N THR A 92 -0.97 20.56 4.48
CA THR A 92 -1.96 21.61 4.19
C THR A 92 -2.22 21.86 2.70
N ARG A 93 -1.45 21.22 1.81
CA ARG A 93 -1.60 21.39 0.36
C ARG A 93 -1.91 20.04 -0.30
N LEU A 94 -2.90 20.06 -1.19
CA LEU A 94 -3.12 18.95 -2.12
C LEU A 94 -2.03 18.97 -3.20
N HIS A 95 -1.64 17.80 -3.67
CA HIS A 95 -0.63 17.64 -4.72
C HIS A 95 0.75 18.22 -4.35
N ALA A 96 1.07 18.21 -3.05
CA ALA A 96 2.40 18.53 -2.54
C ALA A 96 3.09 17.27 -2.04
N GLY A 97 4.32 17.02 -2.46
CA GLY A 97 5.09 15.87 -1.97
C GLY A 97 6.37 15.60 -2.77
N GLY A 98 7.32 14.96 -2.14
CA GLY A 98 8.61 14.56 -2.74
C GLY A 98 8.56 13.31 -3.62
N LYS A 99 7.36 12.76 -3.87
CA LYS A 99 7.14 11.49 -4.58
C LYS A 99 6.74 11.65 -6.04
N PHE A 100 6.60 12.89 -6.53
CA PHE A 100 6.35 13.19 -7.95
C PHE A 100 7.58 12.98 -8.84
N SER A 101 8.77 12.88 -8.23
CA SER A 101 10.00 12.52 -8.93
C SER A 101 10.63 11.31 -8.28
N ASN A 102 11.23 10.42 -9.08
CA ASN A 102 11.89 9.21 -8.61
C ASN A 102 13.25 9.48 -7.91
N ARG A 103 13.56 10.71 -7.54
CA ARG A 103 14.84 11.09 -6.91
C ARG A 103 15.00 10.53 -5.51
N ASN A 104 13.91 10.54 -4.73
CA ASN A 104 13.94 10.11 -3.32
C ASN A 104 13.26 8.75 -3.11
N TYR A 105 12.38 8.35 -4.02
CA TYR A 105 11.58 7.13 -3.94
C TYR A 105 11.50 6.47 -5.31
N THR A 106 12.13 5.31 -5.46
CA THR A 106 12.02 4.51 -6.70
C THR A 106 10.64 3.86 -6.79
N PHE A 107 10.17 3.31 -5.68
CA PHE A 107 8.84 2.74 -5.55
C PHE A 107 8.08 3.49 -4.47
N SER A 108 6.85 3.88 -4.72
CA SER A 108 6.01 4.60 -3.76
C SER A 108 4.53 4.31 -3.98
N GLY A 109 3.79 4.24 -2.88
CA GLY A 109 2.33 4.21 -2.88
C GLY A 109 1.69 5.60 -2.92
N GLY A 110 2.38 6.62 -2.42
CA GLY A 110 1.91 7.99 -2.26
C GLY A 110 2.05 8.86 -3.50
N LEU A 111 1.58 8.40 -4.66
CA LEU A 111 1.84 9.03 -5.97
C LEU A 111 1.10 10.34 -6.22
N HIS A 112 -0.03 10.57 -5.57
CA HIS A 112 -0.90 11.72 -5.87
C HIS A 112 -0.62 12.95 -4.99
N GLY A 113 0.24 12.80 -3.95
CA GLY A 113 0.57 13.88 -3.02
C GLY A 113 -0.63 14.40 -2.23
N VAL A 114 -1.62 13.53 -1.98
CA VAL A 114 -2.87 13.92 -1.30
C VAL A 114 -3.13 13.15 -0.01
N GLY A 115 -2.51 11.99 0.21
CA GLY A 115 -2.86 11.07 1.29
C GLY A 115 -2.87 11.71 2.68
N VAL A 116 -1.74 12.26 3.12
CA VAL A 116 -1.61 12.84 4.48
C VAL A 116 -2.38 14.16 4.60
N SER A 117 -2.49 14.95 3.55
CA SER A 117 -3.31 16.17 3.55
C SER A 117 -4.81 15.85 3.65
N VAL A 118 -5.26 14.73 3.06
CA VAL A 118 -6.64 14.22 3.24
C VAL A 118 -6.87 13.81 4.69
N VAL A 119 -5.92 13.12 5.33
CA VAL A 119 -6.00 12.79 6.76
C VAL A 119 -6.15 14.05 7.60
N ASN A 120 -5.36 15.07 7.34
CA ASN A 120 -5.43 16.34 8.05
C ASN A 120 -6.78 17.05 7.82
N ALA A 121 -7.25 17.11 6.58
CA ALA A 121 -8.54 17.75 6.24
C ALA A 121 -9.74 17.12 6.95
N LEU A 122 -9.73 15.82 7.16
CA LEU A 122 -10.83 15.04 7.76
C LEU A 122 -10.63 14.74 9.25
N SER A 123 -9.65 15.37 9.87
CA SER A 123 -9.34 15.26 11.30
C SER A 123 -9.55 16.60 11.99
N HIS A 124 -10.14 16.59 13.17
CA HIS A 124 -10.24 17.82 13.98
C HIS A 124 -8.93 18.17 14.66
N ARG A 125 -7.99 17.22 14.78
CA ARG A 125 -6.64 17.45 15.28
C ARG A 125 -5.64 16.48 14.66
N VAL A 126 -4.44 16.98 14.36
CA VAL A 126 -3.28 16.19 13.99
C VAL A 126 -2.06 16.72 14.72
N ASP A 127 -1.33 15.84 15.40
CA ASP A 127 -0.02 16.14 16.01
C ASP A 127 1.06 15.38 15.25
N VAL A 128 2.09 16.10 14.81
CA VAL A 128 3.25 15.52 14.11
C VAL A 128 4.50 15.76 14.94
N PHE A 129 5.25 14.70 15.16
CA PHE A 129 6.57 14.73 15.79
C PHE A 129 7.60 14.21 14.79
N ILE A 130 8.68 14.92 14.61
CA ILE A 130 9.72 14.59 13.63
C ILE A 130 11.07 14.61 14.33
N LYS A 131 11.79 13.48 14.25
CA LYS A 131 13.18 13.38 14.65
C LYS A 131 14.05 13.50 13.39
N ARG A 132 14.85 14.54 13.32
CA ARG A 132 15.70 14.81 12.17
C ARG A 132 16.84 15.74 12.55
N ASP A 133 18.01 15.49 11.99
CA ASP A 133 19.20 16.35 12.14
C ASP A 133 19.58 16.67 13.60
N GLY A 134 19.36 15.72 14.52
CA GLY A 134 19.69 15.84 15.94
C GLY A 134 18.64 16.57 16.78
N ASN A 135 17.51 16.92 16.21
CA ASN A 135 16.40 17.59 16.90
C ASN A 135 15.11 16.76 16.83
N GLU A 136 14.26 16.98 17.82
CA GLU A 136 12.85 16.56 17.77
C GLU A 136 11.99 17.82 17.59
N TYR A 137 11.16 17.79 16.54
CA TYR A 137 10.23 18.85 16.17
C TYR A 137 8.80 18.41 16.46
N ARG A 138 7.96 19.40 16.72
CA ARG A 138 6.50 19.21 16.84
C ARG A 138 5.75 20.27 16.06
N MET A 139 4.65 19.84 15.44
CA MET A 139 3.67 20.73 14.82
C MET A 139 2.26 20.18 15.03
N THR A 140 1.31 21.05 15.33
CA THR A 140 -0.10 20.68 15.58
C THR A 140 -1.00 21.38 14.56
N PHE A 141 -2.03 20.64 14.11
CA PHE A 141 -3.03 21.11 13.17
C PHE A 141 -4.43 20.94 13.78
N HIS A 142 -5.30 21.92 13.56
CA HIS A 142 -6.71 21.85 13.91
C HIS A 142 -7.57 22.07 12.68
N ASP A 143 -8.51 21.16 12.42
CA ASP A 143 -9.44 21.22 11.30
C ASP A 143 -8.76 21.45 9.94
N GLY A 144 -7.54 20.94 9.78
CA GLY A 144 -6.76 21.04 8.56
C GLY A 144 -5.78 22.22 8.50
N ASP A 145 -5.89 23.18 9.42
CA ASP A 145 -5.03 24.37 9.46
C ASP A 145 -3.91 24.22 10.52
N ALA A 146 -2.75 24.84 10.26
CA ALA A 146 -1.66 24.89 11.22
C ALA A 146 -2.12 25.66 12.48
N ALA A 147 -2.12 24.98 13.64
CA ALA A 147 -2.52 25.55 14.91
C ALA A 147 -1.32 26.04 15.74
N SER A 148 -0.11 25.57 15.41
CA SER A 148 1.15 25.99 15.99
C SER A 148 2.22 26.13 14.91
N PRO A 149 3.27 26.94 15.09
CA PRO A 149 4.45 26.88 14.26
C PRO A 149 5.18 25.53 14.48
N LEU A 150 6.08 25.18 13.56
CA LEU A 150 7.02 24.08 13.78
C LEU A 150 8.00 24.47 14.87
N GLU A 151 8.07 23.69 15.95
CA GLU A 151 8.87 23.98 17.13
C GLU A 151 9.86 22.85 17.38
N VAL A 152 11.08 23.21 17.84
CA VAL A 152 12.03 22.25 18.41
C VAL A 152 11.62 21.98 19.85
N VAL A 153 11.27 20.74 20.16
CA VAL A 153 10.81 20.33 21.51
C VAL A 153 11.84 19.50 22.27
N GLY A 154 12.92 19.10 21.59
CA GLY A 154 13.98 18.32 22.22
C GLY A 154 15.18 18.11 21.31
N THR A 155 16.22 17.48 21.86
CA THR A 155 17.37 17.01 21.12
C THR A 155 17.43 15.49 21.13
N VAL A 156 17.88 14.90 20.02
CA VAL A 156 18.06 13.45 19.86
C VAL A 156 19.41 13.17 19.24
N GLY A 157 19.86 11.92 19.29
CA GLY A 157 21.06 11.51 18.54
C GLY A 157 20.85 11.72 17.03
N LYS A 158 21.89 12.14 16.31
CA LYS A 158 21.83 12.43 14.86
C LYS A 158 21.30 11.26 14.01
N ARG A 159 21.51 10.02 14.47
CA ARG A 159 21.00 8.80 13.79
C ARG A 159 19.59 8.41 14.23
N ASN A 160 19.05 9.02 15.27
CA ASN A 160 17.70 8.79 15.74
C ASN A 160 16.76 9.69 14.91
N THR A 161 16.17 9.11 13.88
CA THR A 161 15.28 9.78 12.93
C THR A 161 13.93 9.09 12.85
N GLY A 162 12.94 9.78 12.34
CA GLY A 162 11.63 9.21 12.10
C GLY A 162 10.51 10.23 12.16
N THR A 163 9.33 9.78 11.82
CA THR A 163 8.09 10.55 11.90
C THR A 163 7.09 9.81 12.77
N ARG A 164 6.40 10.55 13.64
CA ARG A 164 5.27 10.05 14.44
C ARG A 164 4.10 11.01 14.23
N LEU A 165 3.01 10.50 13.69
CA LEU A 165 1.80 11.26 13.39
C LEU A 165 0.62 10.66 14.12
N ARG A 166 -0.05 11.45 14.97
CA ARG A 166 -1.28 11.08 15.65
C ARG A 166 -2.42 11.95 15.15
N PHE A 167 -3.55 11.34 14.80
CA PHE A 167 -4.68 12.06 14.28
C PHE A 167 -5.99 11.61 14.94
N TRP A 168 -6.90 12.57 15.12
CA TRP A 168 -8.24 12.40 15.65
C TRP A 168 -9.23 12.73 14.55
N VAL A 169 -9.86 11.72 13.96
CA VAL A 169 -10.82 11.93 12.88
C VAL A 169 -12.01 12.75 13.35
N ASP A 170 -12.54 13.58 12.45
CA ASP A 170 -13.80 14.28 12.69
C ASP A 170 -14.96 13.33 12.34
N PRO A 171 -15.78 12.91 13.33
CA PRO A 171 -16.84 11.93 13.13
C PRO A 171 -17.86 12.30 12.06
N LYS A 172 -18.04 13.60 11.79
CA LYS A 172 -19.04 14.08 10.81
C LYS A 172 -18.80 13.61 9.38
N TYR A 173 -17.57 13.17 9.06
CA TYR A 173 -17.21 12.73 7.71
C TYR A 173 -17.40 11.23 7.50
N PHE A 174 -17.69 10.45 8.54
CA PHE A 174 -17.75 8.98 8.49
C PHE A 174 -19.09 8.44 8.97
N ASP A 175 -19.53 7.34 8.35
CA ASP A 175 -20.74 6.62 8.80
C ASP A 175 -20.53 6.09 10.23
N THR A 176 -19.33 5.62 10.54
CA THR A 176 -18.88 5.31 11.89
C THR A 176 -17.42 5.72 12.08
N PRO A 177 -17.07 6.42 13.20
CA PRO A 177 -15.69 6.82 13.47
C PRO A 177 -14.82 5.67 14.01
N LYS A 178 -15.37 4.48 14.18
CA LYS A 178 -14.67 3.31 14.72
C LYS A 178 -13.88 2.59 13.65
N TYR A 179 -12.61 2.27 13.96
CA TYR A 179 -11.78 1.44 13.11
C TYR A 179 -12.29 -0.02 13.04
N ASN A 180 -12.21 -0.61 11.86
CA ASN A 180 -12.23 -2.06 11.71
C ASN A 180 -10.83 -2.60 12.04
N VAL A 181 -10.63 -3.02 13.28
CA VAL A 181 -9.32 -3.47 13.80
C VAL A 181 -8.84 -4.73 13.07
N ARG A 182 -9.77 -5.65 12.73
CA ARG A 182 -9.43 -6.87 11.98
C ARG A 182 -8.86 -6.56 10.59
N ALA A 183 -9.50 -5.65 9.88
CA ALA A 183 -9.04 -5.21 8.56
C ALA A 183 -7.69 -4.48 8.65
N LEU A 184 -7.50 -3.64 9.66
CA LEU A 184 -6.23 -2.96 9.89
C LEU A 184 -5.12 -3.95 10.25
N ARG A 185 -5.40 -4.94 11.09
CA ARG A 185 -4.45 -6.02 11.45
C ARG A 185 -3.99 -6.79 10.21
N HIS A 186 -4.92 -7.15 9.33
CA HIS A 186 -4.60 -7.82 8.05
C HIS A 186 -3.71 -6.94 7.16
N LEU A 187 -4.06 -5.66 6.99
CA LEU A 187 -3.28 -4.70 6.23
C LEU A 187 -1.84 -4.57 6.75
N LEU A 188 -1.66 -4.40 8.05
CA LEU A 188 -0.36 -4.22 8.69
C LEU A 188 0.51 -5.48 8.59
N ARG A 189 -0.09 -6.65 8.79
CA ARG A 189 0.60 -7.94 8.56
C ARG A 189 1.09 -8.05 7.13
N ALA A 190 0.26 -7.69 6.15
CA ALA A 190 0.63 -7.70 4.74
C ALA A 190 1.84 -6.79 4.45
N LYS A 191 1.95 -5.62 5.08
CA LYS A 191 3.12 -4.73 4.92
C LYS A 191 4.42 -5.43 5.36
N ALA A 192 4.40 -6.13 6.49
CA ALA A 192 5.56 -6.89 6.96
C ALA A 192 5.90 -8.07 6.04
N VAL A 193 4.90 -8.80 5.54
CA VAL A 193 5.07 -9.91 4.59
C VAL A 193 5.72 -9.45 3.29
N LEU A 194 5.24 -8.31 2.75
CA LEU A 194 5.65 -7.81 1.44
C LEU A 194 6.96 -7.00 1.46
N CYS A 195 7.44 -6.65 2.63
CA CYS A 195 8.69 -5.93 2.82
C CYS A 195 9.60 -6.71 3.79
N PRO A 196 10.38 -7.69 3.29
CA PRO A 196 11.28 -8.49 4.12
C PRO A 196 12.19 -7.63 5.00
N GLY A 197 12.32 -8.00 6.27
CA GLY A 197 13.11 -7.27 7.26
C GLY A 197 12.39 -6.09 7.93
N LEU A 198 11.18 -5.71 7.48
CA LEU A 198 10.36 -4.69 8.14
C LEU A 198 9.64 -5.28 9.34
N THR A 199 9.75 -4.64 10.50
CA THR A 199 8.94 -4.93 11.68
C THR A 199 7.74 -4.00 11.72
N VAL A 200 6.54 -4.55 11.85
CA VAL A 200 5.29 -3.79 11.98
C VAL A 200 4.58 -4.21 13.26
N THR A 201 4.13 -3.24 14.04
CA THR A 201 3.37 -3.52 15.26
C THR A 201 2.00 -2.85 15.26
N LEU A 202 1.06 -3.44 15.96
CA LEU A 202 -0.24 -2.86 16.27
C LEU A 202 -0.51 -3.01 17.77
N PHE A 203 -0.87 -1.93 18.42
CA PHE A 203 -1.41 -1.92 19.77
C PHE A 203 -2.80 -1.31 19.77
N ASP A 204 -3.79 -2.10 20.17
CA ASP A 204 -5.16 -1.63 20.42
C ASP A 204 -5.33 -1.39 21.93
N GLU A 205 -5.33 -0.13 22.33
CA GLU A 205 -5.45 0.25 23.74
C GLU A 205 -6.80 -0.16 24.34
N ALA A 206 -7.87 -0.23 23.54
CA ALA A 206 -9.20 -0.58 24.01
C ALA A 206 -9.30 -2.06 24.42
N SER A 207 -8.71 -2.97 23.66
CA SER A 207 -8.66 -4.41 23.97
C SER A 207 -7.42 -4.82 24.77
N GLY A 208 -6.35 -4.01 24.72
CA GLY A 208 -5.03 -4.34 25.26
C GLY A 208 -4.24 -5.31 24.40
N GLU A 209 -4.75 -5.68 23.23
CA GLU A 209 -4.08 -6.59 22.30
C GLU A 209 -2.87 -5.93 21.63
N ARG A 210 -1.82 -6.73 21.49
CA ARG A 210 -0.59 -6.35 20.79
C ARG A 210 -0.24 -7.40 19.76
N ASP A 211 0.08 -6.92 18.56
CA ASP A 211 0.59 -7.74 17.47
C ASP A 211 1.96 -7.22 17.04
N GLU A 212 2.85 -8.13 16.65
CA GLU A 212 4.12 -7.80 16.01
C GLU A 212 4.38 -8.78 14.88
N TRP A 213 4.74 -8.27 13.70
CA TRP A 213 5.06 -9.05 12.52
C TRP A 213 6.42 -8.68 11.98
N HIS A 214 7.21 -9.69 11.67
CA HIS A 214 8.50 -9.59 11.03
C HIS A 214 8.76 -10.85 10.22
N TYR A 215 9.09 -10.71 8.95
CA TYR A 215 9.32 -11.84 8.03
C TYR A 215 10.61 -11.63 7.26
N GLU A 216 11.39 -12.70 7.09
CA GLU A 216 12.56 -12.73 6.21
C GLU A 216 12.21 -13.26 4.81
N ASP A 217 11.33 -14.27 4.72
CA ASP A 217 10.78 -14.83 3.47
C ASP A 217 9.25 -14.81 3.53
N GLY A 218 8.68 -13.62 3.28
CA GLY A 218 7.32 -13.32 3.66
C GLY A 218 6.23 -14.00 2.84
N LEU A 219 6.29 -13.96 1.49
CA LEU A 219 5.18 -14.41 0.64
C LEU A 219 4.93 -15.92 0.79
N ARG A 220 6.00 -16.70 0.77
CA ARG A 220 5.91 -18.14 0.92
C ARG A 220 5.32 -18.56 2.26
N ASP A 221 5.88 -18.05 3.34
CA ASP A 221 5.47 -18.39 4.70
C ASP A 221 4.05 -17.93 4.98
N TYR A 222 3.69 -16.74 4.47
CA TYR A 222 2.35 -16.21 4.57
C TYR A 222 1.32 -17.12 3.86
N LEU A 223 1.55 -17.43 2.58
CA LEU A 223 0.60 -18.24 1.81
C LEU A 223 0.51 -19.67 2.36
N LEU A 224 1.61 -20.27 2.79
CA LEU A 224 1.58 -21.58 3.47
C LEU A 224 0.75 -21.53 4.76
N GLY A 225 0.87 -20.46 5.53
CA GLY A 225 0.06 -20.27 6.75
C GLY A 225 -1.45 -20.15 6.45
N GLU A 226 -1.81 -19.38 5.43
CA GLU A 226 -3.21 -19.19 5.00
C GLU A 226 -3.82 -20.47 4.39
N LEU A 227 -3.00 -21.30 3.78
CA LEU A 227 -3.42 -22.58 3.18
C LEU A 227 -3.20 -23.79 4.09
N ALA A 228 -2.88 -23.56 5.37
CA ALA A 228 -2.58 -24.63 6.31
C ALA A 228 -3.69 -25.70 6.37
N GLY A 229 -3.32 -26.97 6.28
CA GLY A 229 -4.24 -28.10 6.34
C GLY A 229 -5.00 -28.39 5.04
N ARG A 230 -4.68 -27.69 3.94
CA ARG A 230 -5.27 -27.92 2.62
C ARG A 230 -4.33 -28.77 1.76
N GLU A 231 -4.92 -29.53 0.85
CA GLU A 231 -4.15 -30.18 -0.20
C GLU A 231 -3.72 -29.13 -1.23
N LEU A 232 -2.45 -29.19 -1.62
CA LEU A 232 -1.85 -28.29 -2.61
C LEU A 232 -1.35 -29.08 -3.81
N LEU A 233 -1.52 -28.50 -4.98
CA LEU A 233 -0.95 -28.98 -6.22
C LEU A 233 -0.16 -27.81 -6.88
N PRO A 234 1.17 -27.87 -7.03
CA PRO A 234 2.07 -28.92 -6.52
C PRO A 234 2.09 -28.96 -4.99
N PRO A 235 2.62 -30.02 -4.37
CA PRO A 235 2.72 -30.14 -2.91
C PRO A 235 3.53 -29.05 -2.23
N ALA A 236 4.43 -28.40 -2.98
CA ALA A 236 5.16 -27.19 -2.57
C ALA A 236 4.72 -26.00 -3.41
N LEU A 237 4.70 -24.80 -2.81
CA LEU A 237 4.36 -23.59 -3.54
C LEU A 237 5.33 -23.33 -4.70
N PHE A 238 4.80 -22.90 -5.84
CA PHE A 238 5.59 -22.29 -6.90
C PHE A 238 5.84 -20.83 -6.54
N CYS A 239 7.09 -20.52 -6.19
CA CYS A 239 7.53 -19.18 -5.82
C CYS A 239 8.57 -18.68 -6.82
N GLY A 240 8.61 -17.39 -7.02
CA GLY A 240 9.64 -16.76 -7.84
C GLY A 240 9.70 -15.25 -7.63
N ASN A 241 10.76 -14.69 -8.17
CA ASN A 241 10.95 -13.25 -8.21
C ASN A 241 11.75 -12.86 -9.45
N LEU A 242 11.55 -11.64 -9.90
CA LEU A 242 12.37 -10.97 -10.91
C LEU A 242 12.46 -9.49 -10.58
N GLY A 243 13.68 -8.97 -10.49
CA GLY A 243 13.94 -7.56 -10.27
C GLY A 243 14.64 -6.91 -11.46
N LYS A 244 14.17 -5.70 -11.81
CA LYS A 244 14.81 -4.73 -12.69
C LYS A 244 14.81 -3.38 -12.00
N ASP A 245 15.56 -2.41 -12.51
CA ASP A 245 15.71 -1.10 -11.88
C ASP A 245 14.39 -0.36 -11.62
N THR A 246 13.39 -0.57 -12.47
CA THR A 246 12.10 0.12 -12.44
C THR A 246 10.93 -0.77 -12.02
N GLU A 247 11.13 -2.09 -11.94
CA GLU A 247 10.06 -3.05 -11.65
C GLU A 247 10.64 -4.27 -10.91
N VAL A 248 9.95 -4.71 -9.88
CA VAL A 248 10.25 -5.94 -9.14
C VAL A 248 8.97 -6.70 -8.93
N VAL A 249 8.94 -7.98 -9.30
CA VAL A 249 7.79 -8.86 -9.04
C VAL A 249 8.21 -10.04 -8.18
N ASP A 250 7.37 -10.34 -7.19
CA ASP A 250 7.48 -11.51 -6.33
C ASP A 250 6.13 -12.24 -6.32
N TRP A 251 6.15 -13.57 -6.34
CA TRP A 251 4.93 -14.37 -6.25
C TRP A 251 5.13 -15.66 -5.48
N ALA A 252 4.04 -16.12 -4.90
CA ALA A 252 3.89 -17.47 -4.35
C ALA A 252 2.50 -17.97 -4.77
N LEU A 253 2.40 -19.19 -5.27
CA LEU A 253 1.14 -19.76 -5.69
C LEU A 253 1.11 -21.28 -5.63
N ALA A 254 -0.09 -21.83 -5.56
CA ALA A 254 -0.40 -23.24 -5.78
C ALA A 254 -1.86 -23.39 -6.23
N TRP A 255 -2.21 -24.53 -6.81
CA TRP A 255 -3.60 -24.90 -7.02
C TRP A 255 -4.15 -25.59 -5.78
N VAL A 256 -5.34 -25.20 -5.36
CA VAL A 256 -6.04 -25.70 -4.16
C VAL A 256 -7.33 -26.38 -4.63
N PRO A 257 -7.38 -27.71 -4.74
CA PRO A 257 -8.53 -28.43 -5.28
C PRO A 257 -9.85 -28.10 -4.55
N GLU A 258 -9.80 -27.95 -3.23
CA GLU A 258 -10.96 -27.73 -2.38
C GLU A 258 -10.74 -26.60 -1.36
N GLY A 259 -11.83 -25.96 -0.92
CA GLY A 259 -11.82 -24.92 0.10
C GLY A 259 -11.79 -23.50 -0.47
N GLU A 260 -11.69 -22.51 0.41
CA GLU A 260 -11.59 -21.09 0.05
C GLU A 260 -10.25 -20.79 -0.63
N LEU A 261 -10.28 -19.90 -1.61
CA LEU A 261 -9.09 -19.44 -2.29
C LEU A 261 -8.52 -18.20 -1.58
N VAL A 262 -7.21 -18.15 -1.51
CA VAL A 262 -6.46 -16.95 -1.15
C VAL A 262 -5.94 -16.34 -2.45
N GLN A 263 -6.45 -15.18 -2.81
CA GLN A 263 -6.04 -14.46 -4.03
C GLN A 263 -5.78 -13.01 -3.67
N GLU A 264 -4.52 -12.70 -3.45
CA GLU A 264 -4.10 -11.36 -3.04
C GLU A 264 -3.08 -10.80 -4.01
N SER A 265 -3.26 -9.54 -4.40
CA SER A 265 -2.31 -8.81 -5.23
C SER A 265 -2.04 -7.42 -4.66
N TYR A 266 -0.80 -6.97 -4.83
CA TYR A 266 -0.29 -5.73 -4.27
C TYR A 266 0.55 -4.98 -5.30
N VAL A 267 0.51 -3.65 -5.23
CA VAL A 267 1.39 -2.76 -5.98
C VAL A 267 2.02 -1.75 -5.02
N ASN A 268 3.34 -1.72 -4.95
CA ASN A 268 4.08 -0.89 -3.98
C ASN A 268 3.54 -1.06 -2.55
N LEU A 269 3.25 -2.32 -2.17
CA LEU A 269 2.69 -2.75 -0.90
C LEU A 269 1.25 -2.26 -0.62
N ILE A 270 0.57 -1.74 -1.63
CA ILE A 270 -0.86 -1.36 -1.56
C ILE A 270 -1.70 -2.54 -2.04
N PRO A 271 -2.71 -2.97 -1.26
CA PRO A 271 -3.60 -4.03 -1.70
C PRO A 271 -4.46 -3.59 -2.89
N THR A 272 -4.47 -4.40 -3.94
CA THR A 272 -5.30 -4.20 -5.11
C THR A 272 -6.46 -5.19 -5.07
N ALA A 273 -7.55 -4.84 -4.37
CA ALA A 273 -8.69 -5.73 -4.14
C ALA A 273 -9.38 -6.18 -5.43
N GLN A 274 -9.30 -5.39 -6.48
CA GLN A 274 -9.82 -5.70 -7.82
C GLN A 274 -8.72 -6.15 -8.79
N HIS A 275 -7.51 -6.47 -8.26
CA HIS A 275 -6.35 -6.91 -9.02
C HIS A 275 -5.91 -5.89 -10.10
N GLY A 276 -5.87 -6.29 -11.36
CA GLY A 276 -5.51 -5.42 -12.48
C GLY A 276 -4.51 -6.08 -13.42
N THR A 277 -3.75 -5.26 -14.13
CA THR A 277 -2.85 -5.70 -15.21
C THR A 277 -1.75 -6.67 -14.76
N HIS A 278 -1.23 -6.52 -13.53
CA HIS A 278 -0.20 -7.43 -12.98
C HIS A 278 -0.77 -8.84 -12.73
N ALA A 279 -1.97 -8.97 -12.18
CA ALA A 279 -2.64 -10.26 -12.00
C ALA A 279 -3.04 -10.89 -13.34
N ASN A 280 -3.42 -10.08 -14.33
CA ASN A 280 -3.64 -10.55 -15.69
C ASN A 280 -2.35 -11.12 -16.31
N GLY A 281 -1.21 -10.47 -16.08
CA GLY A 281 0.10 -10.97 -16.50
C GLY A 281 0.45 -12.30 -15.84
N LEU A 282 0.18 -12.46 -14.54
CA LEU A 282 0.35 -13.74 -13.84
C LEU A 282 -0.48 -14.86 -14.51
N ARG A 283 -1.76 -14.58 -14.74
CA ARG A 283 -2.68 -15.52 -15.40
C ARG A 283 -2.20 -15.94 -16.79
N THR A 284 -1.82 -14.96 -17.61
CA THR A 284 -1.36 -15.21 -18.98
C THR A 284 -0.04 -15.97 -18.97
N GLY A 285 0.93 -15.58 -18.15
CA GLY A 285 2.22 -16.25 -18.06
C GLY A 285 2.11 -17.71 -17.66
N LEU A 286 1.28 -18.03 -16.67
CA LEU A 286 1.00 -19.42 -16.28
C LEU A 286 0.32 -20.20 -17.41
N THR A 287 -0.66 -19.62 -18.07
CA THR A 287 -1.43 -20.26 -19.13
C THR A 287 -0.56 -20.60 -20.35
N GLU A 288 0.21 -19.64 -20.83
CA GLU A 288 1.08 -19.85 -22.00
C GLU A 288 2.19 -20.85 -21.72
N ALA A 289 2.88 -20.75 -20.57
CA ALA A 289 3.90 -21.72 -20.20
C ALA A 289 3.37 -23.16 -20.13
N LEU A 290 2.18 -23.34 -19.55
CA LEU A 290 1.57 -24.68 -19.45
C LEU A 290 1.10 -25.20 -20.81
N ARG A 291 0.55 -24.34 -21.68
CA ARG A 291 0.18 -24.69 -23.05
C ARG A 291 1.39 -25.18 -23.86
N GLU A 292 2.47 -24.40 -23.85
CA GLU A 292 3.71 -24.76 -24.54
C GLU A 292 4.29 -26.09 -24.03
N PHE A 293 4.27 -26.29 -22.72
CA PHE A 293 4.72 -27.56 -22.11
C PHE A 293 3.86 -28.74 -22.55
N CYS A 294 2.54 -28.60 -22.52
CA CYS A 294 1.61 -29.64 -22.96
C CYS A 294 1.75 -29.95 -24.46
N ASP A 295 1.88 -28.93 -25.29
CA ASP A 295 2.04 -29.09 -26.74
C ASP A 295 3.36 -29.79 -27.08
N PHE A 296 4.45 -29.36 -26.47
CA PHE A 296 5.78 -29.96 -26.69
C PHE A 296 5.86 -31.45 -26.30
N ARG A 297 5.14 -31.81 -25.23
CA ARG A 297 5.13 -33.20 -24.72
C ARG A 297 3.95 -34.02 -25.18
N ASN A 298 3.07 -33.50 -26.01
CA ASN A 298 1.86 -34.15 -26.50
C ASN A 298 0.96 -34.69 -25.36
N LEU A 299 0.77 -33.91 -24.30
CA LEU A 299 0.03 -34.32 -23.12
C LEU A 299 -1.48 -34.21 -23.27
N LEU A 300 -1.96 -33.41 -24.23
CA LEU A 300 -3.39 -33.21 -24.46
C LEU A 300 -3.92 -34.11 -25.60
N PRO A 301 -5.14 -34.60 -25.50
CA PRO A 301 -5.81 -35.30 -26.60
C PRO A 301 -5.92 -34.41 -27.85
N ARG A 302 -5.97 -35.03 -29.03
CA ARG A 302 -6.14 -34.32 -30.31
C ARG A 302 -7.37 -33.40 -30.25
N GLY A 303 -7.19 -32.13 -30.61
CA GLY A 303 -8.23 -31.12 -30.65
C GLY A 303 -8.61 -30.48 -29.31
N VAL A 304 -8.03 -30.92 -28.21
CA VAL A 304 -8.18 -30.29 -26.90
C VAL A 304 -7.13 -29.19 -26.74
N LYS A 305 -7.58 -28.00 -26.33
CA LYS A 305 -6.72 -26.86 -25.96
C LYS A 305 -7.04 -26.43 -24.54
N LEU A 306 -6.04 -26.11 -23.76
CA LEU A 306 -6.25 -25.50 -22.46
C LEU A 306 -6.83 -24.09 -22.61
N ALA A 307 -7.97 -23.85 -22.01
CA ALA A 307 -8.49 -22.51 -21.85
C ALA A 307 -7.79 -21.81 -20.67
N PRO A 308 -7.71 -20.45 -20.64
CA PRO A 308 -7.16 -19.74 -19.50
C PRO A 308 -7.86 -20.09 -18.17
N GLU A 309 -9.14 -20.39 -18.22
CA GLU A 309 -9.95 -20.80 -17.07
C GLU A 309 -9.51 -22.14 -16.50
N ASP A 310 -9.13 -23.10 -17.33
CA ASP A 310 -8.65 -24.43 -16.90
C ASP A 310 -7.39 -24.31 -16.05
N VAL A 311 -6.56 -23.31 -16.33
CA VAL A 311 -5.31 -23.05 -15.62
C VAL A 311 -5.55 -22.17 -14.40
N TRP A 312 -6.41 -21.16 -14.53
CA TRP A 312 -6.63 -20.14 -13.49
C TRP A 312 -7.61 -20.58 -12.41
N ASP A 313 -8.53 -21.48 -12.74
CA ASP A 313 -9.43 -22.02 -11.73
C ASP A 313 -8.66 -22.68 -10.59
N ARG A 314 -9.05 -22.40 -9.38
CA ARG A 314 -8.46 -22.94 -8.15
C ARG A 314 -7.01 -22.51 -7.86
N VAL A 315 -6.46 -21.46 -8.51
CA VAL A 315 -5.17 -20.87 -8.15
C VAL A 315 -5.30 -20.03 -6.88
N ALA A 316 -4.58 -20.42 -5.84
CA ALA A 316 -4.32 -19.55 -4.69
C ALA A 316 -2.96 -18.85 -4.91
N PHE A 317 -2.92 -17.56 -4.71
CA PHE A 317 -1.70 -16.77 -4.94
C PHE A 317 -1.59 -15.53 -4.06
N VAL A 318 -0.36 -15.12 -3.85
CA VAL A 318 0.01 -13.78 -3.40
C VAL A 318 1.00 -13.21 -4.43
N LEU A 319 0.67 -12.06 -4.98
CA LEU A 319 1.45 -11.37 -6.01
C LEU A 319 1.82 -9.97 -5.52
N SER A 320 3.11 -9.67 -5.51
CA SER A 320 3.64 -8.35 -5.16
C SER A 320 4.38 -7.75 -6.35
N LEU A 321 3.92 -6.62 -6.84
CA LEU A 321 4.60 -5.81 -7.84
C LEU A 321 5.08 -4.51 -7.22
N LYS A 322 6.36 -4.19 -7.37
CA LYS A 322 6.90 -2.85 -7.11
C LYS A 322 7.24 -2.23 -8.45
N MET A 323 6.77 -1.04 -8.71
CA MET A 323 7.04 -0.35 -9.98
C MET A 323 7.07 1.16 -9.80
N THR A 324 7.79 1.83 -10.69
CA THR A 324 7.77 3.28 -10.79
C THR A 324 6.47 3.74 -11.46
N ASP A 325 5.91 4.84 -10.98
CA ASP A 325 4.74 5.51 -11.57
C ASP A 325 3.54 4.60 -11.91
N PRO A 326 3.05 3.73 -10.99
CA PRO A 326 1.89 2.90 -11.26
C PRO A 326 0.64 3.76 -11.49
N GLN A 327 -0.20 3.32 -12.44
CA GLN A 327 -1.50 3.93 -12.72
C GLN A 327 -2.61 3.04 -12.18
N PHE A 328 -3.57 3.65 -11.49
CA PHE A 328 -4.71 2.97 -10.90
C PHE A 328 -6.04 3.49 -11.47
N SER A 329 -7.08 2.67 -11.42
CA SER A 329 -8.43 3.01 -11.90
C SER A 329 -9.22 3.91 -10.94
N GLY A 330 -8.61 4.47 -9.91
CA GLY A 330 -9.25 5.35 -8.94
C GLY A 330 -8.36 5.71 -7.77
N GLN A 331 -8.82 6.64 -6.95
CA GLN A 331 -8.06 7.15 -5.80
C GLN A 331 -7.85 6.07 -4.72
N THR A 332 -8.77 5.13 -4.57
CA THR A 332 -8.65 4.01 -3.62
C THR A 332 -7.62 2.96 -4.02
N LYS A 333 -7.08 3.06 -5.26
CA LYS A 333 -5.99 2.22 -5.78
C LYS A 333 -6.32 0.71 -5.79
N GLU A 334 -7.59 0.37 -5.92
CA GLU A 334 -8.04 -1.03 -5.86
C GLU A 334 -7.68 -1.86 -7.09
N ARG A 335 -7.39 -1.20 -8.23
CA ARG A 335 -7.09 -1.87 -9.48
C ARG A 335 -5.96 -1.18 -10.23
N LEU A 336 -4.91 -1.94 -10.56
CA LEU A 336 -3.82 -1.49 -11.41
C LEU A 336 -4.24 -1.44 -12.88
N SER A 337 -3.94 -0.33 -13.56
CA SER A 337 -4.23 -0.13 -14.99
C SER A 337 -2.99 0.06 -15.87
N SER A 338 -1.78 0.08 -15.29
CA SER A 338 -0.52 0.20 -16.04
C SER A 338 -0.32 -0.96 -17.01
N ARG A 339 -0.28 -0.68 -18.32
CA ARG A 339 -0.17 -1.72 -19.36
C ARG A 339 1.15 -2.48 -19.32
N GLN A 340 2.27 -1.78 -19.07
CA GLN A 340 3.59 -2.40 -18.99
C GLN A 340 3.70 -3.47 -17.89
N ALA A 341 2.94 -3.33 -16.81
CA ALA A 341 2.94 -4.29 -15.72
C ALA A 341 2.49 -5.69 -16.17
N ALA A 342 1.52 -5.77 -17.07
CA ALA A 342 1.05 -7.05 -17.60
C ALA A 342 2.17 -7.81 -18.31
N GLY A 343 2.87 -7.18 -19.23
CA GLY A 343 3.96 -7.80 -20.00
C GLY A 343 5.16 -8.16 -19.11
N PHE A 344 5.51 -7.31 -18.15
CA PHE A 344 6.61 -7.59 -17.23
C PHE A 344 6.33 -8.83 -16.37
N VAL A 345 5.16 -8.91 -15.75
CA VAL A 345 4.77 -10.06 -14.91
C VAL A 345 4.59 -11.31 -15.76
N GLU A 346 3.95 -11.21 -16.93
CA GLU A 346 3.77 -12.32 -17.87
C GLU A 346 5.09 -12.97 -18.22
N ASN A 347 6.06 -12.19 -18.69
CA ASN A 347 7.38 -12.70 -19.07
C ASN A 347 8.12 -13.35 -17.89
N ALA A 348 8.13 -12.70 -16.73
CA ALA A 348 8.79 -13.21 -15.54
C ALA A 348 8.21 -14.57 -15.10
N VAL A 349 6.89 -14.68 -15.07
CA VAL A 349 6.18 -15.88 -14.64
C VAL A 349 6.29 -16.99 -15.70
N HIS A 350 6.12 -16.66 -16.97
CA HIS A 350 6.25 -17.60 -18.09
C HIS A 350 7.61 -18.30 -18.06
N ASP A 351 8.69 -17.52 -17.98
CA ASP A 351 10.06 -18.08 -18.00
C ASP A 351 10.32 -18.96 -16.78
N ALA A 352 9.96 -18.47 -15.60
CA ALA A 352 10.14 -19.22 -14.35
C ALA A 352 9.30 -20.49 -14.29
N PHE A 353 8.04 -20.42 -14.75
CA PHE A 353 7.14 -21.56 -14.73
C PHE A 353 7.49 -22.60 -15.80
N SER A 354 7.93 -22.18 -16.98
CA SER A 354 8.45 -23.08 -18.02
C SER A 354 9.64 -23.89 -17.51
N LEU A 355 10.58 -23.25 -16.81
CA LEU A 355 11.71 -23.92 -16.19
C LEU A 355 11.25 -24.91 -15.11
N TRP A 356 10.35 -24.48 -14.24
CA TRP A 356 9.82 -25.28 -13.16
C TRP A 356 9.08 -26.53 -13.68
N LEU A 357 8.23 -26.40 -14.71
CA LEU A 357 7.51 -27.51 -15.35
C LEU A 357 8.48 -28.57 -15.90
N ASN A 358 9.57 -28.14 -16.54
CA ASN A 358 10.56 -29.05 -17.07
C ASN A 358 11.40 -29.77 -15.99
N GLN A 359 11.49 -29.19 -14.81
CA GLN A 359 12.16 -29.80 -13.64
C GLN A 359 11.20 -30.69 -12.82
N ASN A 360 9.90 -30.55 -12.97
CA ASN A 360 8.89 -31.23 -12.16
C ASN A 360 7.85 -31.94 -13.03
N VAL A 361 8.32 -32.68 -14.02
CA VAL A 361 7.45 -33.33 -15.05
C VAL A 361 6.44 -34.28 -14.44
N GLU A 362 6.79 -34.95 -13.34
CA GLU A 362 5.92 -35.92 -12.68
C GLU A 362 4.78 -35.30 -11.87
N VAL A 363 4.87 -34.02 -11.55
CA VAL A 363 3.81 -33.28 -10.84
C VAL A 363 2.72 -32.85 -11.79
#